data_0bae20ed9dce63c2264d32c2f726ef2e
#
_entry.id   0bae20ed9dce63c2264d32c2f726ef2e
#
_cell.length_a   1.000
_cell.length_b   1.000
_cell.length_c   1.000
_cell.angle_alpha   90.00
_cell.angle_beta   90.00
_cell.angle_gamma   90.00
#
_symmetry.space_group_name_H-M   'P 1'
#
loop_
_entity.id
_entity.type
_entity.pdbx_description
1 polymer ?
#
loop_
_entity_poly.entity_id
_entity_poly.type
_entity_poly.pdbx_seq_one_letter_code
_entity_poly.pdbx_strand_id
1 'polypeptide(L)'
;MTDNKLLESIYKLVLDMNDKINNLDIKVSKLNDKINGSIDNIEKNIDSKNVKNMPTRNFKKEKFELDDNIVRKILERATIGGDYELFKIMYLNVDKELYPIKRVDNDYCYWNNGFHKDEDCEYIKSVISSNLRHCYFKVNKYDESKENSDKFIKNQEHIDMLKDEKYQMKLVEYIYKRL
;
A
#
# COMPACT_ATOMS: atom_id res chain seq x y z
N MET A 1 19.93 -9.65 -75.06
CA MET A 1 18.45 -9.95 -74.84
C MET A 1 18.10 -10.54 -73.49
N THR A 2 19.05 -10.97 -72.64
CA THR A 2 18.85 -11.58 -71.33
C THR A 2 18.63 -10.59 -70.18
N ASP A 3 19.23 -9.41 -70.24
CA ASP A 3 19.22 -8.43 -69.16
C ASP A 3 17.85 -7.75 -68.95
N ASN A 4 17.11 -7.48 -70.01
CA ASN A 4 15.77 -6.88 -69.91
C ASN A 4 14.72 -7.80 -69.22
N LYS A 5 14.81 -9.12 -69.50
CA LYS A 5 13.90 -10.08 -68.85
C LYS A 5 14.20 -10.23 -67.37
N LEU A 6 15.47 -10.12 -66.99
CA LEU A 6 15.88 -10.19 -65.56
C LEU A 6 15.39 -8.93 -64.81
N LEU A 7 15.54 -7.76 -65.41
CA LEU A 7 15.06 -6.50 -64.88
C LEU A 7 13.53 -6.48 -64.68
N GLU A 8 12.77 -6.98 -65.66
CA GLU A 8 11.32 -7.11 -65.51
C GLU A 8 10.91 -8.10 -64.40
N SER A 9 11.64 -9.18 -64.24
CA SER A 9 11.38 -10.14 -63.14
C SER A 9 11.66 -9.54 -61.76
N ILE A 10 12.78 -8.82 -61.63
CA ILE A 10 13.13 -8.09 -60.41
C ILE A 10 12.06 -7.04 -60.06
N TYR A 11 11.65 -6.26 -61.08
CA TYR A 11 10.61 -5.23 -60.87
C TYR A 11 9.29 -5.82 -60.40
N LYS A 12 8.85 -6.95 -60.96
CA LYS A 12 7.64 -7.67 -60.50
C LYS A 12 7.77 -8.18 -59.06
N LEU A 13 8.94 -8.72 -58.70
CA LEU A 13 9.23 -9.17 -57.36
C LEU A 13 9.18 -8.02 -56.33
N VAL A 14 9.75 -6.87 -56.70
CA VAL A 14 9.72 -5.68 -55.83
C VAL A 14 8.30 -5.17 -55.62
N LEU A 15 7.48 -5.16 -56.67
CA LEU A 15 6.06 -4.80 -56.54
C LEU A 15 5.30 -5.76 -55.63
N ASP A 16 5.47 -7.08 -55.81
CA ASP A 16 4.82 -8.11 -54.97
C ASP A 16 5.26 -8.02 -53.50
N MET A 17 6.55 -7.73 -53.28
CA MET A 17 7.06 -7.47 -51.93
C MET A 17 6.45 -6.23 -51.31
N ASN A 18 6.32 -5.14 -52.07
CA ASN A 18 5.72 -3.90 -51.56
C ASN A 18 4.24 -4.09 -51.17
N ASP A 19 3.50 -4.82 -51.99
CA ASP A 19 2.10 -5.17 -51.70
C ASP A 19 1.98 -6.05 -50.43
N LYS A 20 2.91 -7.00 -50.24
CA LYS A 20 2.96 -7.81 -49.02
C LYS A 20 3.30 -7.00 -47.80
N ILE A 21 4.23 -6.06 -47.88
CA ILE A 21 4.59 -5.14 -46.78
C ILE A 21 3.38 -4.29 -46.40
N ASN A 22 2.71 -3.66 -47.38
CA ASN A 22 1.51 -2.87 -47.12
C ASN A 22 0.39 -3.69 -46.45
N ASN A 23 0.20 -4.95 -46.85
CA ASN A 23 -0.77 -5.86 -46.24
C ASN A 23 -0.37 -6.25 -44.82
N LEU A 24 0.94 -6.38 -44.51
CA LEU A 24 1.42 -6.63 -43.18
C LEU A 24 1.21 -5.42 -42.26
N ASP A 25 1.49 -4.22 -42.72
CA ASP A 25 1.27 -2.98 -41.98
C ASP A 25 -0.20 -2.81 -41.58
N ILE A 26 -1.12 -3.11 -42.49
CA ILE A 26 -2.57 -3.09 -42.20
C ILE A 26 -2.92 -4.13 -41.13
N LYS A 27 -2.33 -5.33 -41.19
CA LYS A 27 -2.57 -6.39 -40.18
C LYS A 27 -2.00 -6.02 -38.83
N VAL A 28 -0.82 -5.45 -38.78
CA VAL A 28 -0.17 -4.97 -37.54
C VAL A 28 -1.00 -3.87 -36.88
N SER A 29 -1.46 -2.89 -37.68
CA SER A 29 -2.33 -1.83 -37.18
C SER A 29 -3.62 -2.40 -36.55
N LYS A 30 -4.31 -3.31 -37.24
CA LYS A 30 -5.52 -3.97 -36.71
C LYS A 30 -5.27 -4.82 -35.46
N LEU A 31 -4.08 -5.42 -35.33
CA LEU A 31 -3.67 -6.14 -34.12
C LEU A 31 -3.44 -5.19 -32.95
N ASN A 32 -2.77 -4.07 -33.20
CA ASN A 32 -2.55 -3.04 -32.19
C ASN A 32 -3.89 -2.46 -31.68
N ASP A 33 -4.83 -2.17 -32.57
CA ASP A 33 -6.16 -1.68 -32.16
C ASP A 33 -6.90 -2.69 -31.30
N LYS A 34 -6.81 -4.00 -31.63
CA LYS A 34 -7.40 -5.07 -30.83
C LYS A 34 -6.74 -5.22 -29.45
N ILE A 35 -5.41 -5.11 -29.39
CA ILE A 35 -4.66 -5.17 -28.13
C ILE A 35 -5.06 -4.01 -27.23
N ASN A 36 -5.05 -2.78 -27.76
CA ASN A 36 -5.43 -1.59 -27.01
C ASN A 36 -6.88 -1.67 -26.51
N GLY A 37 -7.82 -2.08 -27.35
CA GLY A 37 -9.20 -2.29 -26.92
C GLY A 37 -9.37 -3.41 -25.89
N SER A 38 -8.51 -4.42 -25.88
CA SER A 38 -8.49 -5.46 -24.85
C SER A 38 -7.90 -4.96 -23.54
N ILE A 39 -6.86 -4.13 -23.60
CA ILE A 39 -6.26 -3.48 -22.42
C ILE A 39 -7.30 -2.55 -21.76
N ASP A 40 -7.94 -1.68 -22.54
CA ASP A 40 -8.99 -0.78 -22.03
C ASP A 40 -10.14 -1.54 -21.37
N ASN A 41 -10.54 -2.70 -21.94
CA ASN A 41 -11.58 -3.54 -21.35
C ASN A 41 -11.11 -4.24 -20.06
N ILE A 42 -9.84 -4.64 -19.98
CA ILE A 42 -9.27 -5.22 -18.76
C ILE A 42 -9.18 -4.15 -17.68
N GLU A 43 -8.70 -2.96 -18.00
CA GLU A 43 -8.63 -1.84 -17.05
C GLU A 43 -10.01 -1.45 -16.53
N LYS A 44 -11.01 -1.29 -17.41
CA LYS A 44 -12.41 -1.03 -17.01
C LYS A 44 -13.01 -2.14 -16.15
N ASN A 45 -12.70 -3.40 -16.42
CA ASN A 45 -13.17 -4.54 -15.62
C ASN A 45 -12.45 -4.64 -14.27
N ILE A 46 -11.17 -4.28 -14.22
CA ILE A 46 -10.41 -4.17 -12.95
C ILE A 46 -10.99 -3.04 -12.11
N ASP A 47 -11.20 -1.87 -12.69
CA ASP A 47 -11.76 -0.72 -12.00
C ASP A 47 -13.19 -0.98 -11.49
N SER A 48 -14.06 -1.58 -12.29
CA SER A 48 -15.45 -1.83 -11.91
C SER A 48 -15.62 -2.91 -10.83
N LYS A 49 -14.73 -3.90 -10.77
CA LYS A 49 -14.78 -4.98 -9.76
C LYS A 49 -14.02 -4.63 -8.47
N ASN A 50 -12.98 -3.81 -8.56
CA ASN A 50 -12.12 -3.48 -7.43
C ASN A 50 -12.50 -2.20 -6.67
N VAL A 51 -13.25 -1.28 -7.28
CA VAL A 51 -13.62 0.01 -6.64
C VAL A 51 -14.49 -0.18 -5.39
N LYS A 52 -15.25 -1.28 -5.28
CA LYS A 52 -16.09 -1.52 -4.09
C LYS A 52 -15.33 -1.98 -2.84
N ASN A 53 -14.10 -2.51 -2.98
CA ASN A 53 -13.35 -3.16 -1.90
C ASN A 53 -11.94 -2.61 -1.74
N MET A 54 -11.68 -1.36 -2.15
CA MET A 54 -10.38 -0.72 -1.95
C MET A 54 -10.35 0.06 -0.63
N PRO A 55 -9.23 0.00 0.12
CA PRO A 55 -9.06 0.86 1.28
C PRO A 55 -9.24 2.33 0.93
N THR A 56 -10.04 3.03 1.72
CA THR A 56 -10.31 4.46 1.53
C THR A 56 -9.19 5.35 2.05
N ARG A 57 -8.25 4.77 2.80
CA ARG A 57 -7.16 5.48 3.46
C ARG A 57 -5.81 4.84 3.18
N ASN A 58 -4.85 5.64 2.76
CA ASN A 58 -3.47 5.21 2.62
C ASN A 58 -2.83 4.93 4.00
N PHE A 59 -2.06 3.86 4.07
CA PHE A 59 -1.28 3.51 5.24
C PHE A 59 0.04 4.29 5.22
N LYS A 60 0.11 5.40 5.96
CA LYS A 60 1.25 6.31 5.95
C LYS A 60 1.45 6.99 7.31
N LYS A 61 2.61 7.61 7.48
CA LYS A 61 2.86 8.48 8.64
C LYS A 61 2.00 9.73 8.53
N GLU A 62 1.13 9.94 9.52
CA GLU A 62 0.24 11.09 9.56
C GLU A 62 -0.12 11.46 11.00
N LYS A 63 -0.68 12.66 11.16
CA LYS A 63 -1.18 13.13 12.45
C LYS A 63 -2.65 12.78 12.55
N PHE A 64 -3.00 11.94 13.54
CA PHE A 64 -4.38 11.61 13.83
C PHE A 64 -4.96 12.58 14.85
N GLU A 65 -6.12 13.15 14.54
CA GLU A 65 -6.91 13.93 15.49
C GLU A 65 -7.85 12.99 16.24
N LEU A 66 -7.38 12.51 17.39
CA LEU A 66 -8.13 11.60 18.27
C LEU A 66 -8.48 12.33 19.57
N ASP A 67 -9.52 11.82 20.26
CA ASP A 67 -9.88 12.29 21.59
C ASP A 67 -8.74 12.04 22.59
N ASP A 68 -8.20 13.11 23.16
CA ASP A 68 -7.06 13.07 24.07
C ASP A 68 -7.35 12.21 25.32
N ASN A 69 -8.61 12.14 25.79
CA ASN A 69 -8.97 11.32 26.95
C ASN A 69 -8.94 9.82 26.62
N ILE A 70 -9.36 9.45 25.41
CA ILE A 70 -9.27 8.06 24.92
C ILE A 70 -7.81 7.66 24.81
N VAL A 71 -7.00 8.47 24.13
CA VAL A 71 -5.56 8.20 23.95
C VAL A 71 -4.86 8.08 25.31
N ARG A 72 -5.16 8.99 26.24
CA ARG A 72 -4.60 8.97 27.60
C ARG A 72 -4.95 7.68 28.36
N LYS A 73 -6.22 7.25 28.36
CA LYS A 73 -6.66 6.01 29.01
C LYS A 73 -5.97 4.77 28.41
N ILE A 74 -5.71 4.77 27.11
CA ILE A 74 -5.00 3.68 26.45
C ILE A 74 -3.53 3.68 26.84
N LEU A 75 -2.87 4.83 26.82
CA LEU A 75 -1.46 4.98 27.20
C LEU A 75 -1.22 4.57 28.67
N GLU A 76 -2.13 4.90 29.58
CA GLU A 76 -2.04 4.54 31.01
C GLU A 76 -1.96 3.03 31.25
N ARG A 77 -2.47 2.22 30.32
CA ARG A 77 -2.33 0.76 30.40
C ARG A 77 -0.92 0.29 30.07
N ALA A 78 -0.19 1.05 29.23
CA ALA A 78 1.19 0.77 28.81
C ALA A 78 1.38 -0.68 28.34
N THR A 79 0.55 -1.14 27.41
CA THR A 79 0.52 -2.53 26.93
C THR A 79 0.40 -2.61 25.41
N ILE A 80 0.91 -3.70 24.84
CA ILE A 80 0.74 -4.02 23.41
C ILE A 80 -0.74 -4.12 23.00
N GLY A 81 -1.62 -4.54 23.92
CA GLY A 81 -3.07 -4.55 23.69
C GLY A 81 -3.65 -3.14 23.58
N GLY A 82 -3.14 -2.19 24.37
CA GLY A 82 -3.49 -0.78 24.29
C GLY A 82 -3.04 -0.18 22.95
N ASP A 83 -1.81 -0.46 22.54
CA ASP A 83 -1.28 -0.01 21.24
C ASP A 83 -2.12 -0.53 20.07
N TYR A 84 -2.57 -1.78 20.15
CA TYR A 84 -3.49 -2.36 19.18
C TYR A 84 -4.87 -1.66 19.19
N GLU A 85 -5.43 -1.35 20.37
CA GLU A 85 -6.69 -0.60 20.47
C GLU A 85 -6.57 0.76 19.79
N LEU A 86 -5.48 1.48 20.04
CA LEU A 86 -5.23 2.77 19.40
C LEU A 86 -5.05 2.63 17.88
N PHE A 87 -4.27 1.64 17.45
CA PHE A 87 -4.13 1.30 16.04
C PHE A 87 -5.46 0.99 15.37
N LYS A 88 -6.33 0.22 16.05
CA LYS A 88 -7.66 -0.12 15.58
C LYS A 88 -8.52 1.13 15.35
N ILE A 89 -8.49 2.08 16.29
CA ILE A 89 -9.22 3.35 16.15
C ILE A 89 -8.71 4.14 14.93
N MET A 90 -7.41 4.15 14.69
CA MET A 90 -6.80 4.87 13.58
C MET A 90 -7.11 4.26 12.21
N TYR A 91 -7.09 2.93 12.09
CA TYR A 91 -7.05 2.27 10.79
C TYR A 91 -8.11 1.19 10.55
N LEU A 92 -8.66 0.59 11.59
CA LEU A 92 -9.55 -0.56 11.47
C LEU A 92 -11.01 -0.27 11.84
N ASN A 93 -11.38 1.01 11.92
CA ASN A 93 -12.77 1.44 12.14
C ASN A 93 -13.57 1.52 10.82
N VAL A 94 -13.41 0.49 9.99
CA VAL A 94 -14.05 0.31 8.69
C VAL A 94 -14.28 -1.18 8.46
N ASP A 95 -14.99 -1.55 7.41
CA ASP A 95 -15.16 -2.96 7.05
C ASP A 95 -13.82 -3.64 6.79
N LYS A 96 -13.71 -4.91 7.17
CA LYS A 96 -12.45 -5.68 7.15
C LYS A 96 -11.79 -5.71 5.77
N GLU A 97 -12.60 -5.73 4.72
CA GLU A 97 -12.16 -5.72 3.31
C GLU A 97 -11.47 -4.41 2.92
N LEU A 98 -11.74 -3.32 3.67
CA LEU A 98 -11.19 -1.99 3.47
C LEU A 98 -9.97 -1.68 4.35
N TYR A 99 -9.45 -2.64 5.08
CA TYR A 99 -8.27 -2.42 5.93
C TYR A 99 -7.05 -2.04 5.08
N PRO A 100 -6.31 -0.99 5.50
CA PRO A 100 -5.16 -0.52 4.74
C PRO A 100 -3.91 -1.41 4.92
N ILE A 101 -4.01 -2.48 5.70
CA ILE A 101 -3.00 -3.52 5.85
C ILE A 101 -3.66 -4.89 5.75
N LYS A 102 -2.95 -5.85 5.18
CA LYS A 102 -3.39 -7.25 5.12
C LYS A 102 -2.21 -8.20 4.96
N ARG A 103 -2.47 -9.49 5.18
CA ARG A 103 -1.52 -10.56 4.87
C ARG A 103 -1.95 -11.26 3.59
N VAL A 104 -1.02 -11.43 2.64
CA VAL A 104 -1.22 -12.14 1.38
C VAL A 104 -0.12 -13.19 1.27
N ASP A 105 -0.47 -14.46 1.20
CA ASP A 105 0.45 -15.61 1.04
C ASP A 105 1.59 -15.72 2.06
N ASN A 106 1.54 -15.16 3.20
CA ASN A 106 2.55 -14.95 4.24
C ASN A 106 3.28 -13.61 4.19
N ASP A 107 3.07 -12.79 3.18
CA ASP A 107 3.67 -11.47 3.08
C ASP A 107 2.83 -10.42 3.80
N TYR A 108 3.50 -9.49 4.44
CA TYR A 108 2.89 -8.30 4.99
C TYR A 108 2.70 -7.26 3.88
N CYS A 109 1.47 -6.77 3.72
CA CYS A 109 1.13 -5.79 2.69
C CYS A 109 0.44 -4.58 3.29
N TYR A 110 0.69 -3.41 2.71
CA TYR A 110 0.04 -2.16 3.06
C TYR A 110 -0.53 -1.44 1.83
N TRP A 111 -1.54 -0.61 2.05
CA TRP A 111 -2.19 0.18 1.00
C TRP A 111 -1.59 1.58 0.90
N ASN A 112 -1.13 1.95 -0.30
CA ASN A 112 -0.73 3.31 -0.63
C ASN A 112 -1.00 3.54 -2.12
N ASN A 113 -2.25 3.92 -2.47
CA ASN A 113 -2.77 3.96 -3.83
C ASN A 113 -2.62 2.62 -4.60
N GLY A 114 -2.54 1.52 -3.87
CA GLY A 114 -2.30 0.15 -4.30
C GLY A 114 -1.73 -0.66 -3.14
N PHE A 115 -1.87 -2.01 -3.18
CA PHE A 115 -1.22 -2.85 -2.19
C PHE A 115 0.25 -3.06 -2.55
N HIS A 116 1.12 -2.77 -1.58
CA HIS A 116 2.57 -2.96 -1.66
C HIS A 116 3.01 -4.02 -0.66
N LYS A 117 3.90 -4.90 -1.09
CA LYS A 117 4.56 -5.88 -0.22
C LYS A 117 5.64 -5.18 0.62
N ASP A 118 5.77 -5.58 1.88
CA ASP A 118 6.78 -5.09 2.82
C ASP A 118 7.50 -6.30 3.42
N GLU A 119 8.53 -6.78 2.72
CA GLU A 119 9.19 -8.06 3.02
C GLU A 119 9.73 -8.12 4.45
N ASP A 120 10.37 -7.05 4.91
CA ASP A 120 10.98 -6.95 6.24
C ASP A 120 10.10 -6.21 7.26
N CYS A 121 8.87 -5.87 6.90
CA CYS A 121 7.95 -5.06 7.70
C CYS A 121 8.49 -3.67 8.10
N GLU A 122 9.55 -3.17 7.45
CA GLU A 122 10.22 -1.93 7.82
C GLU A 122 9.30 -0.71 7.70
N TYR A 123 8.59 -0.61 6.59
CA TYR A 123 7.66 0.48 6.38
C TYR A 123 6.49 0.40 7.37
N ILE A 124 5.89 -0.79 7.53
CA ILE A 124 4.76 -1.03 8.43
C ILE A 124 5.16 -0.71 9.88
N LYS A 125 6.29 -1.23 10.37
CA LYS A 125 6.84 -0.92 11.70
C LYS A 125 7.00 0.59 11.90
N SER A 126 7.63 1.26 10.94
CA SER A 126 7.90 2.69 10.97
C SER A 126 6.63 3.54 11.02
N VAL A 127 5.60 3.19 10.23
CA VAL A 127 4.32 3.92 10.20
C VAL A 127 3.56 3.73 11.51
N ILE A 128 3.41 2.48 12.00
CA ILE A 128 2.71 2.17 13.25
C ILE A 128 3.38 2.91 14.42
N SER A 129 4.68 2.73 14.59
CA SER A 129 5.46 3.36 15.67
C SER A 129 5.35 4.88 15.63
N SER A 130 5.51 5.49 14.46
CA SER A 130 5.44 6.94 14.29
C SER A 130 4.07 7.49 14.69
N ASN A 131 2.99 6.86 14.24
CA ASN A 131 1.64 7.35 14.45
C ASN A 131 1.17 7.16 15.90
N LEU A 132 1.46 6.00 16.51
CA LEU A 132 1.20 5.77 17.94
C LEU A 132 1.96 6.76 18.82
N ARG A 133 3.26 6.91 18.58
CA ARG A 133 4.10 7.86 19.35
C ARG A 133 3.60 9.28 19.22
N HIS A 134 3.18 9.71 18.03
CA HIS A 134 2.63 11.05 17.84
C HIS A 134 1.39 11.28 18.72
N CYS A 135 0.45 10.32 18.75
CA CYS A 135 -0.74 10.41 19.59
C CYS A 135 -0.39 10.42 21.08
N TYR A 136 0.53 9.55 21.51
CA TYR A 136 0.93 9.46 22.92
C TYR A 136 1.70 10.68 23.39
N PHE A 137 2.63 11.23 22.62
CA PHE A 137 3.34 12.46 22.97
C PHE A 137 2.39 13.65 23.15
N LYS A 138 1.34 13.73 22.34
CA LYS A 138 0.33 14.80 22.45
C LYS A 138 -0.33 14.82 23.83
N VAL A 139 -0.55 13.65 24.44
CA VAL A 139 -1.28 13.50 25.72
C VAL A 139 -0.39 13.28 26.93
N ASN A 140 0.85 12.81 26.72
CA ASN A 140 1.83 12.61 27.80
C ASN A 140 2.52 13.93 28.12
N LYS A 141 1.79 14.82 28.83
CA LYS A 141 2.34 16.09 29.30
C LYS A 141 2.88 15.91 30.71
N TYR A 142 4.07 16.45 30.90
CA TYR A 142 4.64 16.58 32.24
C TYR A 142 3.71 17.49 33.08
N ASP A 143 3.36 17.01 34.26
CA ASP A 143 2.66 17.79 35.26
C ASP A 143 3.64 17.97 36.43
N GLU A 144 3.88 19.21 36.84
CA GLU A 144 4.80 19.52 37.95
C GLU A 144 4.28 19.03 39.30
N SER A 145 3.04 18.56 39.39
CA SER A 145 2.52 17.92 40.58
C SER A 145 3.20 16.57 40.84
N LYS A 146 3.70 16.35 42.07
CA LYS A 146 4.40 15.10 42.45
C LYS A 146 3.59 13.84 42.21
N GLU A 147 2.27 13.90 42.19
CA GLU A 147 1.38 12.77 41.98
C GLU A 147 1.43 12.21 40.55
N ASN A 148 1.86 13.02 39.60
CA ASN A 148 1.87 12.62 38.18
C ASN A 148 3.26 12.26 37.64
N SER A 149 4.33 12.43 38.43
CA SER A 149 5.71 12.21 37.98
C SER A 149 5.97 10.75 37.59
N ASP A 150 5.55 9.79 38.45
CA ASP A 150 5.76 8.36 38.20
C ASP A 150 4.93 7.87 37.01
N LYS A 151 3.72 8.39 36.86
CA LYS A 151 2.85 8.10 35.72
C LYS A 151 3.43 8.66 34.43
N PHE A 152 3.95 9.87 34.45
CA PHE A 152 4.62 10.47 33.30
C PHE A 152 5.82 9.63 32.88
N ILE A 153 6.68 9.22 33.84
CA ILE A 153 7.87 8.40 33.56
C ILE A 153 7.46 7.06 32.95
N LYS A 154 6.51 6.35 33.55
CA LYS A 154 6.01 5.07 33.04
C LYS A 154 5.45 5.19 31.62
N ASN A 155 4.69 6.24 31.36
CA ASN A 155 4.15 6.50 30.03
C ASN A 155 5.27 6.81 29.03
N GLN A 156 6.28 7.56 29.46
CA GLN A 156 7.44 7.88 28.63
C GLN A 156 8.25 6.65 28.28
N GLU A 157 8.48 5.75 29.24
CA GLU A 157 9.13 4.45 29.02
C GLU A 157 8.37 3.63 27.97
N HIS A 158 7.04 3.58 28.07
CA HIS A 158 6.22 2.87 27.08
C HIS A 158 6.30 3.51 25.68
N ILE A 159 6.28 4.85 25.59
CA ILE A 159 6.46 5.57 24.33
C ILE A 159 7.85 5.28 23.72
N ASP A 160 8.86 5.15 24.54
CA ASP A 160 10.21 4.84 24.08
C ASP A 160 10.36 3.38 23.64
N MET A 161 9.60 2.45 24.23
CA MET A 161 9.51 1.06 23.74
C MET A 161 9.04 0.97 22.29
N LEU A 162 8.23 1.90 21.82
CA LEU A 162 7.80 1.95 20.41
C LEU A 162 8.95 2.27 19.43
N LYS A 163 10.15 2.62 19.91
CA LYS A 163 11.37 2.74 19.11
C LYS A 163 12.16 1.43 19.02
N ASP A 164 11.91 0.51 19.94
CA ASP A 164 12.59 -0.79 19.97
C ASP A 164 12.07 -1.70 18.85
N GLU A 165 12.97 -2.19 18.01
CA GLU A 165 12.63 -3.00 16.84
C GLU A 165 11.92 -4.31 17.21
N LYS A 166 12.34 -4.95 18.32
CA LYS A 166 11.71 -6.20 18.79
C LYS A 166 10.28 -5.95 19.25
N TYR A 167 10.06 -4.81 19.91
CA TYR A 167 8.70 -4.42 20.30
C TYR A 167 7.84 -4.11 19.10
N GLN A 168 8.36 -3.35 18.14
CA GLN A 168 7.65 -3.04 16.89
C GLN A 168 7.24 -4.32 16.15
N MET A 169 8.14 -5.28 16.02
CA MET A 169 7.82 -6.55 15.36
C MET A 169 6.76 -7.35 16.11
N LYS A 170 6.85 -7.44 17.44
CA LYS A 170 5.80 -8.06 18.27
C LYS A 170 4.43 -7.39 18.09
N LEU A 171 4.42 -6.06 17.97
CA LEU A 171 3.18 -5.31 17.76
C LEU A 171 2.60 -5.59 16.37
N VAL A 172 3.42 -5.60 15.34
CA VAL A 172 2.99 -5.99 13.97
C VAL A 172 2.39 -7.38 13.97
N GLU A 173 3.07 -8.38 14.53
CA GLU A 173 2.55 -9.74 14.64
C GLU A 173 1.23 -9.79 15.44
N TYR A 174 1.15 -9.02 16.53
CA TYR A 174 -0.05 -8.96 17.36
C TYR A 174 -1.24 -8.39 16.59
N ILE A 175 -1.01 -7.37 15.76
CA ILE A 175 -2.02 -6.78 14.86
C ILE A 175 -2.46 -7.82 13.82
N TYR A 176 -1.51 -8.37 13.06
CA TYR A 176 -1.83 -9.28 11.96
C TYR A 176 -2.49 -10.61 12.38
N LYS A 177 -2.28 -11.05 13.63
CA LYS A 177 -3.02 -12.20 14.19
C LYS A 177 -4.51 -11.90 14.44
N ARG A 178 -4.91 -10.63 14.37
CA ARG A 178 -6.28 -10.15 14.68
C ARG A 178 -7.01 -9.55 13.47
N LEU A 179 -6.34 -9.40 12.35
CA LEU A 179 -6.93 -9.05 11.06
C LEU A 179 -7.62 -10.26 10.44
#